data_b28148b281a8951932f9ffb5c2fe88e7
#
_entry.id   b28148b281a8951932f9ffb5c2fe88e7
#
_cell.length_a   1.000
_cell.length_b   1.000
_cell.length_c   1.000
_cell.angle_alpha   90.00
_cell.angle_beta   90.00
_cell.angle_gamma   90.00
#
_symmetry.space_group_name_H-M   'P 1'
#
loop_
_entity.id
_entity.type
_entity.pdbx_description
1 polymer ?
#
loop_
_entity_poly.entity_id
_entity_poly.type
_entity_poly.pdbx_seq_one_letter_code
_entity_poly.pdbx_strand_id
1 'polypeptide(L)'
;MSLTLLKTELKSNVKMLLIFMALITLYGTVITLMFDPDIGQGMNELAKSMPELFAAFGMKDPGSTMLDFLINYLYGFILILIPFVFSILLSYTLVARYMDQGSMAYLLNTKYGRKAILQTQIVVFVLEHLILMTYTTALLLFCSTILMQESLDFWRFLYLNIDLFCLHIFLGSLCFFSACVFNEIRYSIGCGAGIGFLFLL
;
A
#
# COMPACT_ATOMS: atom_id res chain seq x y z
N MET A 1 -1.57 -23.27 -12.17
CA MET A 1 -1.57 -21.83 -12.45
C MET A 1 -1.92 -21.60 -13.93
N SER A 2 -2.82 -20.68 -14.24
CA SER A 2 -3.21 -20.34 -15.62
C SER A 2 -2.50 -19.07 -16.08
N LEU A 3 -1.53 -19.18 -16.97
CA LEU A 3 -0.80 -18.04 -17.52
C LEU A 3 -1.70 -17.08 -18.30
N THR A 4 -2.72 -17.60 -18.97
CA THR A 4 -3.72 -16.79 -19.69
C THR A 4 -4.53 -15.92 -18.73
N LEU A 5 -5.03 -16.50 -17.64
CA LEU A 5 -5.79 -15.80 -16.62
C LEU A 5 -4.90 -14.72 -15.95
N LEU A 6 -3.67 -15.06 -15.57
CA LEU A 6 -2.71 -14.15 -14.98
C LEU A 6 -2.49 -12.90 -15.86
N LYS A 7 -2.22 -13.10 -17.16
CA LYS A 7 -2.00 -12.00 -18.11
C LYS A 7 -3.26 -11.14 -18.29
N THR A 8 -4.44 -11.76 -18.31
CA THR A 8 -5.72 -11.06 -18.46
C THR A 8 -6.03 -10.22 -17.24
N GLU A 9 -5.83 -10.75 -16.02
CA GLU A 9 -6.07 -10.03 -14.77
C GLU A 9 -5.11 -8.85 -14.61
N LEU A 10 -3.81 -9.06 -14.81
CA LEU A 10 -2.83 -7.97 -14.78
C LEU A 10 -3.20 -6.86 -15.77
N LYS A 11 -3.58 -7.21 -17.01
CA LYS A 11 -3.99 -6.22 -18.01
C LYS A 11 -5.29 -5.48 -17.62
N SER A 12 -6.23 -6.18 -17.02
CA SER A 12 -7.50 -5.61 -16.56
C SER A 12 -7.30 -4.57 -15.46
N ASN A 13 -6.36 -4.83 -14.54
CA ASN A 13 -6.13 -3.99 -13.36
C ASN A 13 -5.11 -2.85 -13.59
N VAL A 14 -4.42 -2.81 -14.74
CA VAL A 14 -3.41 -1.78 -15.05
C VAL A 14 -3.93 -0.36 -14.84
N LYS A 15 -5.18 -0.06 -15.23
CA LYS A 15 -5.76 1.28 -15.05
C LYS A 15 -5.86 1.66 -13.57
N MET A 16 -6.30 0.72 -12.74
CA MET A 16 -6.40 0.92 -11.29
C MET A 16 -5.00 1.12 -10.71
N LEU A 17 -4.04 0.28 -11.05
CA LEU A 17 -2.66 0.40 -10.62
C LEU A 17 -2.06 1.77 -10.99
N LEU A 18 -2.26 2.23 -12.23
CA LEU A 18 -1.77 3.55 -12.68
C LEU A 18 -2.40 4.71 -11.90
N ILE A 19 -3.68 4.64 -11.54
CA ILE A 19 -4.33 5.66 -10.71
C ILE A 19 -3.67 5.73 -9.33
N PHE A 20 -3.43 4.58 -8.70
CA PHE A 20 -2.79 4.54 -7.39
C PHE A 20 -1.32 4.98 -7.45
N MET A 21 -0.59 4.63 -8.50
CA MET A 21 0.77 5.14 -8.76
C MET A 21 0.76 6.67 -8.91
N ALA A 22 -0.21 7.23 -9.64
CA ALA A 22 -0.35 8.68 -9.80
C ALA A 22 -0.66 9.39 -8.46
N LEU A 23 -1.54 8.81 -7.62
CA LEU A 23 -1.81 9.33 -6.28
C LEU A 23 -0.56 9.32 -5.40
N ILE A 24 0.19 8.24 -5.39
CA ILE A 24 1.45 8.13 -4.64
C ILE A 24 2.49 9.13 -5.17
N THR A 25 2.55 9.33 -6.50
CA THR A 25 3.44 10.34 -7.10
C THR A 25 3.09 11.73 -6.60
N LEU A 26 1.81 12.08 -6.63
CA LEU A 26 1.34 13.39 -6.20
C LEU A 26 1.69 13.64 -4.72
N TYR A 27 1.28 12.75 -3.82
CA TYR A 27 1.55 12.93 -2.39
C TYR A 27 3.04 12.77 -2.06
N GLY A 28 3.72 11.80 -2.65
CA GLY A 28 5.14 11.54 -2.42
C GLY A 28 6.01 12.73 -2.84
N THR A 29 5.76 13.31 -4.02
CA THR A 29 6.52 14.50 -4.49
C THR A 29 6.20 15.72 -3.66
N VAL A 30 4.92 16.01 -3.37
CA VAL A 30 4.54 17.19 -2.57
C VAL A 30 5.15 17.14 -1.19
N ILE A 31 5.02 16.03 -0.48
CA ILE A 31 5.57 15.89 0.87
C ILE A 31 7.10 15.95 0.85
N THR A 32 7.76 15.31 -0.12
CA THR A 32 9.21 15.39 -0.25
C THR A 32 9.69 16.82 -0.47
N LEU A 33 9.00 17.60 -1.31
CA LEU A 33 9.32 19.00 -1.58
C LEU A 33 9.01 19.95 -0.40
N MET A 34 8.21 19.53 0.56
CA MET A 34 7.93 20.29 1.78
C MET A 34 9.04 20.14 2.84
N PHE A 35 9.98 19.22 2.63
CA PHE A 35 11.09 19.06 3.55
C PHE A 35 11.99 20.29 3.53
N ASP A 36 12.21 20.89 4.72
CA ASP A 36 13.11 22.00 4.94
C ASP A 36 13.96 21.68 6.18
N PRO A 37 15.29 21.55 6.03
CA PRO A 37 16.19 21.22 7.13
C PRO A 37 16.14 22.26 8.28
N ASP A 38 15.90 23.53 7.97
CA ASP A 38 15.84 24.61 8.96
C ASP A 38 14.56 24.51 9.81
N ILE A 39 13.44 24.16 9.18
CA ILE A 39 12.17 23.89 9.88
C ILE A 39 12.30 22.64 10.77
N GLY A 40 12.99 21.62 10.30
CA GLY A 40 13.26 20.39 11.07
C GLY A 40 14.02 20.68 12.37
N GLN A 41 15.01 21.58 12.35
CA GLN A 41 15.74 21.99 13.53
C GLN A 41 14.85 22.78 14.51
N GLY A 42 14.05 23.71 14.02
CA GLY A 42 13.07 24.45 14.83
C GLY A 42 12.02 23.55 15.49
N MET A 43 11.53 22.53 14.77
CA MET A 43 10.62 21.52 15.31
C MET A 43 11.27 20.66 16.40
N ASN A 44 12.56 20.32 16.27
CA ASN A 44 13.30 19.63 17.30
C ASN A 44 13.51 20.46 18.58
N GLU A 45 13.69 21.76 18.46
CA GLU A 45 13.75 22.67 19.61
C GLU A 45 12.39 22.79 20.31
N LEU A 46 11.29 22.86 19.54
CA LEU A 46 9.92 22.80 20.05
C LEU A 46 9.62 21.47 20.75
N ALA A 47 10.04 20.35 20.19
CA ALA A 47 9.85 19.05 20.80
C ALA A 47 10.59 18.89 22.13
N LYS A 48 11.80 19.48 22.24
CA LYS A 48 12.55 19.52 23.50
C LYS A 48 11.87 20.41 24.55
N SER A 49 11.15 21.46 24.13
CA SER A 49 10.43 22.35 25.04
C SER A 49 9.06 21.83 25.47
N MET A 50 8.42 20.96 24.64
CA MET A 50 7.08 20.39 24.89
C MET A 50 7.02 18.88 24.63
N PRO A 51 7.80 18.04 25.34
CA PRO A 51 7.93 16.61 25.05
C PRO A 51 6.63 15.83 25.18
N GLU A 52 5.75 16.23 26.12
CA GLU A 52 4.47 15.57 26.35
C GLU A 52 3.48 15.74 25.18
N LEU A 53 3.48 16.90 24.53
CA LEU A 53 2.65 17.17 23.36
C LEU A 53 3.09 16.32 22.17
N PHE A 54 4.38 16.26 21.88
CA PHE A 54 4.92 15.46 20.77
C PHE A 54 4.73 13.95 21.01
N ALA A 55 4.88 13.49 22.26
CA ALA A 55 4.60 12.11 22.61
C ALA A 55 3.11 11.75 22.44
N ALA A 56 2.18 12.67 22.73
CA ALA A 56 0.75 12.46 22.51
C ALA A 56 0.38 12.30 21.02
N PHE A 57 1.13 12.94 20.12
CA PHE A 57 0.99 12.74 18.66
C PHE A 57 1.82 11.59 18.10
N GLY A 58 2.50 10.81 18.96
CA GLY A 58 3.36 9.70 18.53
C GLY A 58 4.68 10.10 17.89
N MET A 59 5.00 11.40 17.88
CA MET A 59 6.22 11.94 17.31
C MET A 59 7.34 11.93 18.36
N LYS A 60 8.23 10.94 18.29
CA LYS A 60 9.38 10.82 19.21
C LYS A 60 10.53 11.74 18.83
N ASP A 61 10.75 11.93 17.51
CA ASP A 61 11.73 12.85 16.93
C ASP A 61 11.10 13.56 15.74
N PRO A 62 10.84 14.85 15.76
CA PRO A 62 10.18 15.58 14.67
C PRO A 62 11.12 15.88 13.49
N GLY A 63 11.87 14.85 13.02
CA GLY A 63 12.47 14.86 11.70
C GLY A 63 13.63 15.82 11.48
N SER A 64 14.78 15.53 12.10
CA SER A 64 16.04 16.20 11.74
C SER A 64 16.62 15.68 10.41
N THR A 65 16.20 14.51 9.97
CA THR A 65 16.63 13.91 8.71
C THR A 65 15.47 13.78 7.73
N MET A 66 15.78 13.77 6.45
CA MET A 66 14.79 13.54 5.38
C MET A 66 13.99 12.25 5.60
N LEU A 67 14.65 11.20 6.08
CA LEU A 67 13.98 9.92 6.35
C LEU A 67 12.96 10.03 7.49
N ASP A 68 13.34 10.69 8.61
CA ASP A 68 12.43 10.87 9.75
C ASP A 68 11.21 11.72 9.37
N PHE A 69 11.42 12.75 8.53
CA PHE A 69 10.34 13.55 7.97
C PHE A 69 9.37 12.72 7.13
N LEU A 70 9.90 11.89 6.21
CA LEU A 70 9.08 10.99 5.41
C LEU A 70 8.31 9.99 6.28
N ILE A 71 8.94 9.43 7.31
CA ILE A 71 8.29 8.51 8.25
C ILE A 71 7.08 9.19 8.92
N ASN A 72 7.24 10.39 9.42
CA ASN A 72 6.18 11.08 10.14
C ASN A 72 5.02 11.53 9.24
N TYR A 73 5.30 12.05 8.05
CA TYR A 73 4.30 12.71 7.21
C TYR A 73 3.77 11.83 6.07
N LEU A 74 4.58 10.92 5.54
CA LEU A 74 4.19 10.10 4.40
C LEU A 74 3.89 8.65 4.81
N TYR A 75 4.81 8.01 5.55
CA TYR A 75 4.64 6.60 5.95
C TYR A 75 3.60 6.43 7.04
N GLY A 76 3.48 7.38 7.98
CA GLY A 76 2.58 7.27 9.12
C GLY A 76 1.10 7.16 8.76
N PHE A 77 0.66 7.72 7.63
CA PHE A 77 -0.74 7.71 7.24
C PHE A 77 -0.95 7.41 5.74
N ILE A 78 -0.31 8.17 4.86
CA ILE A 78 -0.61 8.17 3.42
C ILE A 78 -0.22 6.83 2.77
N LEU A 79 1.01 6.36 3.02
CA LEU A 79 1.49 5.10 2.48
C LEU A 79 0.90 3.86 3.17
N ILE A 80 0.22 4.03 4.30
CA ILE A 80 -0.60 2.97 4.88
C ILE A 80 -1.98 2.96 4.21
N LEU A 81 -2.64 4.12 4.13
CA LEU A 81 -4.02 4.22 3.68
C LEU A 81 -4.19 3.95 2.18
N ILE A 82 -3.38 4.60 1.31
CA ILE A 82 -3.55 4.51 -0.14
C ILE A 82 -3.37 3.08 -0.65
N PRO A 83 -2.28 2.34 -0.33
CA PRO A 83 -2.16 0.96 -0.78
C PRO A 83 -3.12 0.00 -0.07
N PHE A 84 -3.63 0.34 1.12
CA PHE A 84 -4.69 -0.45 1.76
C PHE A 84 -6.01 -0.35 0.98
N VAL A 85 -6.41 0.84 0.55
CA VAL A 85 -7.57 1.01 -0.34
C VAL A 85 -7.36 0.27 -1.67
N PHE A 86 -6.14 0.30 -2.21
CA PHE A 86 -5.78 -0.50 -3.38
C PHE A 86 -6.00 -2.01 -3.12
N SER A 87 -5.59 -2.52 -1.95
CA SER A 87 -5.79 -3.92 -1.56
C SER A 87 -7.27 -4.32 -1.52
N ILE A 88 -8.14 -3.44 -1.00
CA ILE A 88 -9.59 -3.66 -0.97
C ILE A 88 -10.15 -3.77 -2.39
N LEU A 89 -9.83 -2.80 -3.25
CA LEU A 89 -10.32 -2.75 -4.63
C LEU A 89 -9.76 -3.91 -5.46
N LEU A 90 -8.51 -4.27 -5.25
CA LEU A 90 -7.89 -5.39 -5.94
C LEU A 90 -8.53 -6.73 -5.54
N SER A 91 -8.78 -6.96 -4.25
CA SER A 91 -9.49 -8.14 -3.77
C SER A 91 -10.90 -8.24 -4.36
N TYR A 92 -11.59 -7.09 -4.47
CA TYR A 92 -12.89 -7.00 -5.13
C TYR A 92 -12.78 -7.41 -6.61
N THR A 93 -11.86 -6.84 -7.37
CA THR A 93 -11.76 -7.12 -8.83
C THR A 93 -11.33 -8.55 -9.11
N LEU A 94 -10.46 -9.13 -8.28
CA LEU A 94 -9.92 -10.48 -8.49
C LEU A 94 -10.91 -11.59 -8.07
N VAL A 95 -11.69 -11.39 -7.02
CA VAL A 95 -12.53 -12.45 -6.45
C VAL A 95 -14.00 -12.05 -6.32
N ALA A 96 -14.30 -11.02 -5.52
CA ALA A 96 -15.67 -10.70 -5.13
C ALA A 96 -16.57 -10.40 -6.33
N ARG A 97 -16.08 -9.69 -7.34
CA ARG A 97 -16.81 -9.41 -8.59
C ARG A 97 -17.23 -10.68 -9.32
N TYR A 98 -16.35 -11.69 -9.39
CA TYR A 98 -16.67 -12.96 -10.05
C TYR A 98 -17.72 -13.77 -9.29
N MET A 99 -17.70 -13.69 -7.96
CA MET A 99 -18.70 -14.34 -7.09
C MET A 99 -20.06 -13.69 -7.25
N ASP A 100 -20.13 -12.37 -7.11
CA ASP A 100 -21.37 -11.58 -7.16
C ASP A 100 -22.06 -11.66 -8.52
N GLN A 101 -21.32 -11.63 -9.62
CA GLN A 101 -21.86 -11.76 -10.98
C GLN A 101 -22.19 -13.20 -11.39
N GLY A 102 -21.93 -14.18 -10.52
CA GLY A 102 -22.08 -15.61 -10.85
C GLY A 102 -21.11 -16.12 -11.91
N SER A 103 -20.21 -15.28 -12.41
CA SER A 103 -19.23 -15.62 -13.45
C SER A 103 -18.11 -16.54 -12.96
N MET A 104 -17.96 -16.70 -11.65
CA MET A 104 -17.06 -17.68 -11.05
C MET A 104 -17.38 -19.13 -11.52
N ALA A 105 -18.65 -19.45 -11.75
CA ALA A 105 -19.04 -20.77 -12.26
C ALA A 105 -18.43 -21.07 -13.63
N TYR A 106 -18.33 -20.08 -14.51
CA TYR A 106 -17.71 -20.25 -15.84
C TYR A 106 -16.20 -20.44 -15.71
N LEU A 107 -15.53 -19.72 -14.81
CA LEU A 107 -14.11 -19.90 -14.53
C LEU A 107 -13.82 -21.30 -13.98
N LEU A 108 -14.67 -21.80 -13.08
CA LEU A 108 -14.54 -23.12 -12.47
C LEU A 108 -14.83 -24.27 -13.45
N ASN A 109 -15.53 -24.01 -14.53
CA ASN A 109 -15.84 -24.98 -15.57
C ASN A 109 -14.75 -25.10 -16.64
N THR A 110 -13.64 -24.33 -16.49
CA THR A 110 -12.47 -24.45 -17.36
C THR A 110 -11.65 -25.69 -16.99
N LYS A 111 -10.71 -26.07 -17.87
CA LYS A 111 -9.76 -27.18 -17.62
C LYS A 111 -8.88 -26.99 -16.38
N TYR A 112 -8.87 -25.78 -15.80
CA TYR A 112 -8.10 -25.44 -14.60
C TYR A 112 -8.94 -25.65 -13.35
N GLY A 113 -8.47 -26.47 -12.41
CA GLY A 113 -9.17 -26.72 -11.15
C GLY A 113 -9.18 -25.48 -10.25
N ARG A 114 -10.09 -25.47 -9.25
CA ARG A 114 -10.27 -24.37 -8.28
C ARG A 114 -8.96 -23.87 -7.66
N LYS A 115 -8.06 -24.78 -7.29
CA LYS A 115 -6.75 -24.46 -6.73
C LYS A 115 -5.88 -23.65 -7.69
N ALA A 116 -5.87 -23.99 -8.97
CA ALA A 116 -5.07 -23.29 -9.97
C ALA A 116 -5.57 -21.87 -10.23
N ILE A 117 -6.89 -21.65 -10.19
CA ILE A 117 -7.51 -20.32 -10.32
C ILE A 117 -7.13 -19.47 -9.11
N LEU A 118 -7.37 -19.97 -7.89
CA LEU A 118 -7.05 -19.27 -6.65
C LEU A 118 -5.56 -18.90 -6.56
N GLN A 119 -4.67 -19.84 -6.88
CA GLN A 119 -3.22 -19.57 -6.92
C GLN A 119 -2.87 -18.47 -7.92
N THR A 120 -3.55 -18.44 -9.08
CA THR A 120 -3.32 -17.39 -10.07
C THR A 120 -3.75 -16.02 -9.53
N GLN A 121 -4.91 -15.94 -8.86
CA GLN A 121 -5.40 -14.69 -8.26
C GLN A 121 -4.48 -14.19 -7.14
N ILE A 122 -3.99 -15.10 -6.28
CA ILE A 122 -3.02 -14.74 -5.23
C ILE A 122 -1.72 -14.20 -5.84
N VAL A 123 -1.21 -14.84 -6.89
CA VAL A 123 0.01 -14.39 -7.57
C VAL A 123 -0.19 -13.02 -8.21
N VAL A 124 -1.33 -12.75 -8.86
CA VAL A 124 -1.65 -11.41 -9.39
C VAL A 124 -1.68 -10.39 -8.26
N PHE A 125 -2.35 -10.72 -7.15
CA PHE A 125 -2.45 -9.84 -5.98
C PHE A 125 -1.07 -9.43 -5.45
N VAL A 126 -0.19 -10.39 -5.23
CA VAL A 126 1.17 -10.14 -4.72
C VAL A 126 2.02 -9.37 -5.74
N LEU A 127 1.93 -9.70 -7.04
CA LEU A 127 2.68 -9.03 -8.09
C LEU A 127 2.27 -7.55 -8.22
N GLU A 128 0.98 -7.23 -8.18
CA GLU A 128 0.53 -5.83 -8.27
C GLU A 128 0.96 -5.01 -7.06
N HIS A 129 0.93 -5.59 -5.85
CA HIS A 129 1.49 -4.93 -4.66
C HIS A 129 3.00 -4.75 -4.76
N LEU A 130 3.72 -5.74 -5.26
CA LEU A 130 5.17 -5.65 -5.46
C LEU A 130 5.52 -4.53 -6.45
N ILE A 131 4.78 -4.42 -7.56
CA ILE A 131 4.97 -3.36 -8.55
C ILE A 131 4.72 -1.99 -7.90
N LEU A 132 3.61 -1.83 -7.17
CA LEU A 132 3.25 -0.58 -6.50
C LEU A 132 4.32 -0.16 -5.49
N MET A 133 4.79 -1.08 -4.64
CA MET A 133 5.81 -0.80 -3.62
C MET A 133 7.19 -0.53 -4.22
N THR A 134 7.59 -1.28 -5.25
CA THR A 134 8.85 -1.02 -5.96
C THR A 134 8.84 0.36 -6.62
N TYR A 135 7.71 0.72 -7.23
CA TYR A 135 7.51 2.05 -7.78
C TYR A 135 7.62 3.15 -6.71
N THR A 136 6.93 2.98 -5.57
CA THR A 136 6.98 3.93 -4.44
C THR A 136 8.41 4.11 -3.94
N THR A 137 9.15 3.02 -3.75
CA THR A 137 10.54 3.04 -3.32
C THR A 137 11.42 3.81 -4.32
N ALA A 138 11.29 3.51 -5.61
CA ALA A 138 12.05 4.18 -6.66
C ALA A 138 11.71 5.68 -6.76
N LEU A 139 10.42 6.03 -6.65
CA LEU A 139 9.96 7.42 -6.66
C LEU A 139 10.55 8.23 -5.50
N LEU A 140 10.47 7.72 -4.28
CA LEU A 140 10.97 8.42 -3.10
C LEU A 140 12.50 8.56 -3.12
N LEU A 141 13.22 7.54 -3.58
CA LEU A 141 14.67 7.64 -3.81
C LEU A 141 14.99 8.72 -4.85
N PHE A 142 14.26 8.75 -5.95
CA PHE A 142 14.45 9.76 -6.99
C PHE A 142 14.19 11.17 -6.45
N CYS A 143 13.09 11.38 -5.74
CA CYS A 143 12.73 12.68 -5.19
C CYS A 143 13.76 13.16 -4.14
N SER A 144 14.18 12.30 -3.23
CA SER A 144 15.13 12.69 -2.18
C SER A 144 16.53 12.98 -2.72
N THR A 145 17.04 12.14 -3.63
CA THR A 145 18.42 12.26 -4.12
C THR A 145 18.58 13.30 -5.21
N ILE A 146 17.62 13.42 -6.14
CA ILE A 146 17.73 14.29 -7.31
C ILE A 146 17.07 15.65 -7.08
N LEU A 147 15.88 15.70 -6.46
CA LEU A 147 15.18 16.96 -6.25
C LEU A 147 15.69 17.71 -5.02
N MET A 148 15.92 17.00 -3.92
CA MET A 148 16.32 17.60 -2.64
C MET A 148 17.83 17.55 -2.39
N GLN A 149 18.58 16.73 -3.15
CA GLN A 149 20.02 16.48 -2.95
C GLN A 149 20.39 16.02 -1.54
N GLU A 150 19.44 15.42 -0.85
CA GLU A 150 19.59 14.89 0.50
C GLU A 150 19.96 13.40 0.47
N SER A 151 20.85 12.98 1.37
CA SER A 151 21.25 11.60 1.49
C SER A 151 20.29 10.82 2.39
N LEU A 152 19.56 9.86 1.83
CA LEU A 152 18.83 8.88 2.63
C LEU A 152 19.78 7.77 3.11
N ASP A 153 19.63 7.36 4.38
CA ASP A 153 20.22 6.08 4.82
C ASP A 153 19.53 4.94 4.06
N PHE A 154 20.21 4.47 3.01
CA PHE A 154 19.67 3.49 2.06
C PHE A 154 19.18 2.21 2.76
N TRP A 155 19.91 1.71 3.77
CA TRP A 155 19.54 0.48 4.45
C TRP A 155 18.30 0.65 5.33
N ARG A 156 18.24 1.74 6.10
CA ARG A 156 17.04 2.05 6.91
C ARG A 156 15.81 2.28 6.03
N PHE A 157 15.97 3.01 4.92
CA PHE A 157 14.92 3.24 3.95
C PHE A 157 14.44 1.94 3.28
N LEU A 158 15.37 1.04 2.92
CA LEU A 158 15.02 -0.25 2.32
C LEU A 158 14.23 -1.14 3.29
N TYR A 159 14.70 -1.26 4.55
CA TYR A 159 13.97 -2.02 5.58
C TYR A 159 12.57 -1.48 5.80
N LEU A 160 12.41 -0.16 5.88
CA LEU A 160 11.10 0.49 6.04
C LEU A 160 10.13 0.12 4.89
N ASN A 161 10.61 0.08 3.65
CA ASN A 161 9.77 -0.30 2.51
C ASN A 161 9.44 -1.80 2.50
N ILE A 162 10.33 -2.66 2.96
CA ILE A 162 10.06 -4.09 3.15
C ILE A 162 8.99 -4.30 4.23
N ASP A 163 9.10 -3.62 5.36
CA ASP A 163 8.13 -3.68 6.45
C ASP A 163 6.76 -3.19 5.98
N LEU A 164 6.72 -2.09 5.24
CA LEU A 164 5.50 -1.56 4.63
C LEU A 164 4.88 -2.57 3.64
N PHE A 165 5.68 -3.21 2.80
CA PHE A 165 5.21 -4.27 1.91
C PHE A 165 4.61 -5.44 2.67
N CYS A 166 5.28 -5.93 3.72
CA CYS A 166 4.78 -7.01 4.57
C CYS A 166 3.44 -6.64 5.23
N LEU A 167 3.32 -5.40 5.73
CA LEU A 167 2.08 -4.88 6.29
C LEU A 167 0.94 -4.92 5.26
N HIS A 168 1.19 -4.45 4.04
CA HIS A 168 0.16 -4.46 2.99
C HIS A 168 -0.22 -5.85 2.52
N ILE A 169 0.73 -6.78 2.44
CA ILE A 169 0.40 -8.19 2.16
C ILE A 169 -0.45 -8.79 3.27
N PHE A 170 -0.16 -8.47 4.54
CA PHE A 170 -0.98 -8.92 5.67
C PHE A 170 -2.40 -8.34 5.59
N LEU A 171 -2.56 -7.02 5.53
CA LEU A 171 -3.87 -6.36 5.45
C LEU A 171 -4.65 -6.78 4.20
N GLY A 172 -3.95 -6.87 3.07
CA GLY A 172 -4.54 -7.31 1.82
C GLY A 172 -4.97 -8.77 1.84
N SER A 173 -4.26 -9.64 2.56
CA SER A 173 -4.68 -11.04 2.73
C SER A 173 -6.00 -11.17 3.49
N LEU A 174 -6.26 -10.29 4.46
CA LEU A 174 -7.55 -10.21 5.16
C LEU A 174 -8.68 -9.80 4.22
N CYS A 175 -8.43 -8.79 3.36
CA CYS A 175 -9.40 -8.38 2.34
C CYS A 175 -9.65 -9.48 1.32
N PHE A 176 -8.59 -10.14 0.86
CA PHE A 176 -8.69 -11.23 -0.10
C PHE A 176 -9.43 -12.46 0.49
N PHE A 177 -9.14 -12.80 1.74
CA PHE A 177 -9.84 -13.86 2.46
C PHE A 177 -11.33 -13.55 2.60
N SER A 178 -11.68 -12.31 3.00
CA SER A 178 -13.06 -11.86 3.08
C SER A 178 -13.75 -11.97 1.71
N ALA A 179 -13.08 -11.61 0.62
CA ALA A 179 -13.61 -11.76 -0.74
C ALA A 179 -13.87 -13.21 -1.14
N CYS A 180 -13.12 -14.17 -0.58
CA CYS A 180 -13.34 -15.60 -0.84
C CYS A 180 -14.48 -16.21 0.00
N VAL A 181 -14.79 -15.63 1.17
CA VAL A 181 -15.79 -16.17 2.11
C VAL A 181 -17.20 -15.66 1.79
N PHE A 182 -17.34 -14.39 1.47
CA PHE A 182 -18.65 -13.76 1.25
C PHE A 182 -19.03 -13.77 -0.23
N ASN A 183 -20.28 -14.17 -0.52
CA ASN A 183 -20.81 -14.18 -1.88
C ASN A 183 -21.27 -12.80 -2.34
N GLU A 184 -21.63 -11.92 -1.40
CA GLU A 184 -22.11 -10.57 -1.71
C GLU A 184 -20.98 -9.54 -1.51
N ILE A 185 -20.86 -8.62 -2.46
CA ILE A 185 -19.86 -7.55 -2.48
C ILE A 185 -19.88 -6.73 -1.18
N ARG A 186 -21.08 -6.36 -0.70
CA ARG A 186 -21.24 -5.50 0.47
C ARG A 186 -20.60 -6.09 1.72
N TYR A 187 -20.85 -7.37 1.97
CA TYR A 187 -20.27 -8.08 3.13
C TYR A 187 -18.78 -8.36 2.94
N SER A 188 -18.35 -8.66 1.71
CA SER A 188 -16.96 -8.90 1.38
C SER A 188 -16.09 -7.66 1.64
N ILE A 189 -16.47 -6.52 1.08
CA ILE A 189 -15.74 -5.25 1.25
C ILE A 189 -15.87 -4.76 2.69
N GLY A 190 -17.08 -4.76 3.26
CA GLY A 190 -17.31 -4.28 4.62
C GLY A 190 -16.53 -5.04 5.68
N CYS A 191 -16.50 -6.37 5.59
CA CYS A 191 -15.75 -7.21 6.53
C CYS A 191 -14.24 -7.06 6.33
N GLY A 192 -13.76 -7.14 5.09
CA GLY A 192 -12.32 -7.01 4.78
C GLY A 192 -11.76 -5.64 5.16
N ALA A 193 -12.45 -4.56 4.76
CA ALA A 193 -12.07 -3.20 5.13
C ALA A 193 -12.19 -2.96 6.65
N GLY A 194 -13.29 -3.40 7.27
CA GLY A 194 -13.53 -3.22 8.69
C GLY A 194 -12.48 -3.88 9.57
N ILE A 195 -12.13 -5.14 9.29
CA ILE A 195 -11.07 -5.85 10.00
C ILE A 195 -9.72 -5.16 9.75
N GLY A 196 -9.41 -4.80 8.51
CA GLY A 196 -8.16 -4.12 8.19
C GLY A 196 -8.01 -2.78 8.90
N PHE A 197 -9.06 -1.96 8.96
CA PHE A 197 -9.05 -0.71 9.74
C PHE A 197 -8.89 -0.94 11.23
N LEU A 198 -9.48 -2.00 11.78
CA LEU A 198 -9.35 -2.35 13.20
C LEU A 198 -7.89 -2.71 13.55
N PHE A 199 -7.13 -3.28 12.63
CA PHE A 199 -5.69 -3.53 12.82
C PHE A 199 -4.81 -2.30 12.64
N LEU A 200 -5.32 -1.24 11.99
CA LEU A 200 -4.59 0.03 11.81
C LEU A 200 -4.81 1.03 12.95
N LEU A 201 -5.88 0.86 13.74
CA LEU A 201 -6.19 1.66 14.94
C LEU A 201 -5.46 1.14 16.16
#